data_4734d67ad7f180320a1f5fba558d4c5f
#
_entry.id   4734d67ad7f180320a1f5fba558d4c5f
#
_cell.length_a   1.000
_cell.length_b   1.000
_cell.length_c   1.000
_cell.angle_alpha   90.00
_cell.angle_beta   90.00
_cell.angle_gamma   90.00
#
_symmetry.space_group_name_H-M   'P 1'
#
loop_
_entity.id
_entity.type
_entity.pdbx_description
1 polymer ?
#
loop_
_entity_poly.entity_id
_entity_poly.type
_entity_poly.pdbx_seq_one_letter_code
_entity_poly.pdbx_strand_id
1 'polypeptide(L)'
;MMDSGFGFSSFENMFTIVLVIVVIGFIVVIGSFIVMAVRGTAQWHRNNQSPRLTVEAELVSRRTEVSTFHHGGHNGTDMCHTSSSTTYYVTFQVDSGDRMEFSVSGQEYGLLAEGDRGKLTFQGTRYLGFEREKVKRT
;
A
#
# COMPACT_ATOMS: atom_id res chain seq x y z
N MET A 1 -57.25 -7.49 -33.07
CA MET A 1 -56.46 -8.16 -32.09
C MET A 1 -55.47 -7.14 -31.48
N MET A 2 -55.85 -6.58 -30.41
CA MET A 2 -55.02 -5.61 -29.76
C MET A 2 -54.07 -6.30 -28.82
N ASP A 3 -52.86 -5.94 -28.97
CA ASP A 3 -51.81 -6.39 -28.11
C ASP A 3 -52.03 -5.82 -26.71
N SER A 4 -52.58 -6.62 -25.83
CA SER A 4 -52.74 -6.27 -24.43
C SER A 4 -51.43 -6.30 -23.68
N GLY A 5 -50.36 -6.64 -24.38
CA GLY A 5 -49.04 -6.74 -23.81
C GLY A 5 -48.24 -5.44 -23.78
N PHE A 6 -48.82 -4.32 -24.20
CA PHE A 6 -48.06 -3.07 -24.30
C PHE A 6 -47.54 -2.58 -22.95
N GLY A 7 -48.28 -2.77 -21.88
CA GLY A 7 -47.82 -2.45 -20.54
C GLY A 7 -46.84 -3.45 -19.98
N PHE A 8 -47.02 -4.73 -20.24
CA PHE A 8 -46.14 -5.79 -19.75
C PHE A 8 -44.80 -5.77 -20.44
N SER A 9 -44.77 -5.51 -21.75
CA SER A 9 -43.49 -5.43 -22.48
C SER A 9 -42.64 -4.25 -22.02
N SER A 10 -43.25 -3.14 -21.64
CA SER A 10 -42.52 -2.00 -21.09
C SER A 10 -41.89 -2.32 -19.73
N PHE A 11 -42.61 -3.03 -18.87
CA PHE A 11 -42.06 -3.46 -17.56
C PHE A 11 -40.96 -4.49 -17.73
N GLU A 12 -41.14 -5.45 -18.62
CA GLU A 12 -40.11 -6.45 -18.91
C GLU A 12 -38.84 -5.80 -19.46
N ASN A 13 -39.02 -4.85 -20.39
CA ASN A 13 -37.89 -4.12 -20.95
C ASN A 13 -37.16 -3.27 -19.88
N MET A 14 -37.93 -2.57 -19.04
CA MET A 14 -37.37 -1.81 -17.92
C MET A 14 -36.59 -2.70 -16.94
N PHE A 15 -37.22 -3.83 -16.59
CA PHE A 15 -36.59 -4.79 -15.69
C PHE A 15 -35.30 -5.34 -16.28
N THR A 16 -35.31 -5.68 -17.56
CA THR A 16 -34.13 -6.17 -18.28
C THR A 16 -33.02 -5.11 -18.33
N ILE A 17 -33.38 -3.85 -18.60
CA ILE A 17 -32.39 -2.76 -18.64
C ILE A 17 -31.77 -2.56 -17.26
N VAL A 18 -32.55 -2.54 -16.20
CA VAL A 18 -32.07 -2.40 -14.82
C VAL A 18 -31.17 -3.57 -14.47
N LEU A 19 -31.55 -4.79 -14.81
CA LEU A 19 -30.76 -5.98 -14.56
C LEU A 19 -29.41 -5.91 -15.28
N VAL A 20 -29.40 -5.50 -16.53
CA VAL A 20 -28.16 -5.34 -17.32
C VAL A 20 -27.24 -4.31 -16.68
N ILE A 21 -27.77 -3.17 -16.24
CA ILE A 21 -26.98 -2.12 -15.57
C ILE A 21 -26.37 -2.65 -14.28
N VAL A 22 -27.14 -3.39 -13.48
CA VAL A 22 -26.65 -3.98 -12.22
C VAL A 22 -25.54 -4.99 -12.49
N VAL A 23 -25.71 -5.87 -13.49
CA VAL A 23 -24.72 -6.87 -13.87
C VAL A 23 -23.42 -6.19 -14.33
N ILE A 24 -23.52 -5.15 -15.17
CA ILE A 24 -22.36 -4.38 -15.62
C ILE A 24 -21.64 -3.74 -14.43
N GLY A 25 -22.40 -3.15 -13.50
CA GLY A 25 -21.86 -2.57 -12.28
C GLY A 25 -21.08 -3.59 -11.46
N PHE A 26 -21.63 -4.79 -11.28
CA PHE A 26 -20.92 -5.88 -10.57
C PHE A 26 -19.63 -6.29 -11.28
N ILE A 27 -19.67 -6.41 -12.60
CA ILE A 27 -18.48 -6.79 -13.39
C ILE A 27 -17.38 -5.73 -13.22
N VAL A 28 -17.72 -4.45 -13.26
CA VAL A 28 -16.76 -3.36 -13.08
C VAL A 28 -16.14 -3.40 -11.69
N VAL A 29 -16.95 -3.60 -10.65
CA VAL A 29 -16.47 -3.67 -9.25
C VAL A 29 -15.54 -4.87 -9.07
N ILE A 30 -15.95 -6.04 -9.51
CA ILE A 30 -15.14 -7.26 -9.39
C ILE A 30 -13.84 -7.12 -10.19
N GLY A 31 -13.90 -6.57 -11.40
CA GLY A 31 -12.72 -6.29 -12.22
C GLY A 31 -11.75 -5.35 -11.53
N SER A 32 -12.25 -4.31 -10.86
CA SER A 32 -11.42 -3.38 -10.09
C SER A 32 -10.70 -4.09 -8.95
N PHE A 33 -11.38 -4.95 -8.20
CA PHE A 33 -10.76 -5.73 -7.12
C PHE A 33 -9.68 -6.66 -7.65
N ILE A 34 -9.93 -7.34 -8.77
CA ILE A 34 -8.95 -8.23 -9.39
C ILE A 34 -7.69 -7.45 -9.81
N VAL A 35 -7.85 -6.28 -10.42
CA VAL A 35 -6.71 -5.43 -10.83
C VAL A 35 -5.90 -5.00 -9.61
N MET A 36 -6.54 -4.59 -8.53
CA MET A 36 -5.84 -4.23 -7.28
C MET A 36 -5.06 -5.41 -6.70
N ALA A 37 -5.68 -6.60 -6.67
CA ALA A 37 -5.03 -7.81 -6.16
C ALA A 37 -3.83 -8.21 -7.01
N VAL A 38 -3.96 -8.15 -8.34
CA VAL A 38 -2.87 -8.49 -9.28
C VAL A 38 -1.72 -7.51 -9.14
N ARG A 39 -1.98 -6.23 -8.97
CA ARG A 39 -0.92 -5.22 -8.76
C ARG A 39 -0.15 -5.48 -7.48
N GLY A 40 -0.83 -5.79 -6.38
CA GLY A 40 -0.19 -6.12 -5.11
C GLY A 40 0.69 -7.37 -5.22
N THR A 41 0.18 -8.43 -5.86
CA THR A 41 0.92 -9.68 -6.06
C THR A 41 2.11 -9.48 -6.99
N ALA A 42 1.98 -8.67 -8.03
CA ALA A 42 3.06 -8.38 -8.96
C ALA A 42 4.24 -7.69 -8.27
N GLN A 43 3.99 -6.75 -7.36
CA GLN A 43 5.04 -6.10 -6.59
C GLN A 43 5.76 -7.09 -5.69
N TRP A 44 5.02 -7.96 -5.03
CA TRP A 44 5.58 -9.01 -4.17
C TRP A 44 6.46 -9.97 -4.97
N HIS A 45 6.01 -10.41 -6.14
CA HIS A 45 6.80 -11.25 -7.05
C HIS A 45 8.06 -10.56 -7.52
N ARG A 46 8.00 -9.30 -7.89
CA ARG A 46 9.18 -8.53 -8.31
C ARG A 46 10.21 -8.48 -7.19
N ASN A 47 9.80 -8.26 -5.95
CA ASN A 47 10.69 -8.24 -4.81
C ASN A 47 11.35 -9.60 -4.59
N ASN A 48 10.57 -10.68 -4.70
CA ASN A 48 11.10 -12.05 -4.53
C ASN A 48 12.05 -12.46 -5.65
N GLN A 49 11.85 -11.97 -6.87
CA GLN A 49 12.72 -12.25 -8.00
C GLN A 49 13.97 -11.38 -8.03
N SER A 50 13.95 -10.26 -7.33
CA SER A 50 15.09 -9.36 -7.25
C SER A 50 16.20 -10.01 -6.42
N PRO A 51 17.48 -9.88 -6.82
CA PRO A 51 18.58 -10.39 -6.01
C PRO A 51 18.69 -9.60 -4.70
N ARG A 52 19.16 -10.28 -3.66
CA ARG A 52 19.56 -9.60 -2.44
C ARG A 52 20.86 -8.87 -2.70
N LEU A 53 20.85 -7.59 -2.44
CA LEU A 53 22.04 -6.74 -2.61
C LEU A 53 22.45 -6.20 -1.26
N THR A 54 23.75 -6.22 -1.03
CA THR A 54 24.37 -5.57 0.14
C THR A 54 25.31 -4.50 -0.37
N VAL A 55 25.01 -3.26 -0.04
CA VAL A 55 25.79 -2.11 -0.50
C VAL A 55 26.12 -1.21 0.67
N GLU A 56 27.20 -0.45 0.54
CA GLU A 56 27.51 0.58 1.51
C GLU A 56 26.60 1.77 1.29
N ALA A 57 26.00 2.24 2.36
CA ALA A 57 25.04 3.32 2.32
C ALA A 57 25.11 4.17 3.57
N GLU A 58 24.64 5.40 3.44
CA GLU A 58 24.51 6.35 4.54
C GLU A 58 23.04 6.69 4.73
N LEU A 59 22.57 6.69 5.96
CA LEU A 59 21.23 7.12 6.30
C LEU A 59 21.17 8.64 6.26
N VAL A 60 20.47 9.19 5.28
CA VAL A 60 20.42 10.65 5.05
C VAL A 60 19.17 11.29 5.59
N SER A 61 18.06 10.57 5.67
CA SER A 61 16.84 11.12 6.25
C SER A 61 15.92 10.04 6.80
N ARG A 62 15.06 10.45 7.71
CA ARG A 62 14.00 9.61 8.29
C ARG A 62 12.71 10.41 8.31
N ARG A 63 11.61 9.75 8.05
CA ARG A 63 10.29 10.38 8.18
C ARG A 63 9.27 9.40 8.72
N THR A 64 8.26 9.93 9.34
CA THR A 64 7.10 9.17 9.77
C THR A 64 5.85 9.68 9.06
N GLU A 65 4.97 8.77 8.73
CA GLU A 65 3.67 9.10 8.15
C GLU A 65 2.58 8.56 9.07
N VAL A 66 1.77 9.45 9.59
CA VAL A 66 0.68 9.09 10.49
C VAL A 66 -0.64 9.22 9.72
N SER A 67 -1.35 8.10 9.63
CA SER A 67 -2.68 8.07 9.06
C SER A 67 -3.71 7.95 10.18
N THR A 68 -4.62 8.92 10.24
CA THR A 68 -5.68 8.93 11.25
C THR A 68 -7.01 8.63 10.58
N PHE A 69 -7.68 7.59 11.03
CA PHE A 69 -9.00 7.22 10.54
C PHE A 69 -10.04 7.57 11.60
N HIS A 70 -10.97 8.45 11.23
CA HIS A 70 -12.12 8.77 12.06
C HIS A 70 -13.30 7.92 11.64
N HIS A 71 -13.68 6.94 12.45
CA HIS A 71 -14.93 6.24 12.31
C HIS A 71 -16.00 6.94 13.14
N GLY A 72 -16.75 7.85 12.51
CA GLY A 72 -17.93 8.42 13.12
C GLY A 72 -19.09 7.43 13.11
N GLY A 73 -19.48 6.93 14.26
CA GLY A 73 -20.67 6.10 14.40
C GLY A 73 -21.93 6.93 14.20
N HIS A 74 -22.82 6.49 13.32
CA HIS A 74 -24.09 7.15 13.01
C HIS A 74 -25.14 7.05 14.12
N ASN A 75 -24.88 6.35 15.19
CA ASN A 75 -25.86 6.06 16.23
C ASN A 75 -25.54 6.79 17.51
N GLY A 76 -25.71 8.09 17.59
CA GLY A 76 -25.80 8.87 18.83
C GLY A 76 -25.02 8.44 20.08
N THR A 77 -24.24 7.40 19.98
CA THR A 77 -23.28 7.00 21.01
C THR A 77 -21.95 7.65 20.66
N ASP A 78 -21.50 8.49 21.54
CA ASP A 78 -20.30 9.32 21.38
C ASP A 78 -19.00 8.51 21.37
N MET A 79 -19.02 7.31 20.80
CA MET A 79 -17.81 6.52 20.66
C MET A 79 -17.16 6.79 19.30
N CYS A 80 -16.44 7.90 19.21
CA CYS A 80 -15.51 8.13 18.12
C CYS A 80 -14.29 7.27 18.34
N HIS A 81 -14.22 6.13 17.65
CA HIS A 81 -13.00 5.34 17.62
C HIS A 81 -12.04 5.97 16.61
N THR A 82 -11.07 6.68 17.11
CA THR A 82 -9.98 7.22 16.31
C THR A 82 -8.88 6.17 16.29
N SER A 83 -8.68 5.50 15.14
CA SER A 83 -7.52 4.63 14.97
C SER A 83 -6.45 5.39 14.18
N SER A 84 -5.23 5.36 14.68
CA SER A 84 -4.08 5.93 13.99
C SER A 84 -3.06 4.84 13.71
N SER A 85 -2.50 4.86 12.50
CA SER A 85 -1.39 3.99 12.14
C SER A 85 -0.21 4.85 11.73
N THR A 86 0.98 4.46 12.16
CA THR A 86 2.22 5.15 11.84
C THR A 86 3.08 4.27 10.97
N THR A 87 3.53 4.80 9.84
CA THR A 87 4.48 4.13 8.96
C THR A 87 5.80 4.88 9.04
N TYR A 88 6.89 4.13 9.17
CA TYR A 88 8.23 4.68 9.31
C TYR A 88 9.00 4.47 8.01
N TYR A 89 9.63 5.53 7.54
CA TYR A 89 10.42 5.52 6.30
C TYR A 89 11.83 6.02 6.57
N VAL A 90 12.78 5.37 5.95
CA VAL A 90 14.20 5.78 6.00
C VAL A 90 14.74 5.89 4.59
N THR A 91 15.58 6.88 4.34
CA THR A 91 16.22 7.10 3.05
C THR A 91 17.72 6.89 3.19
N PHE A 92 18.25 6.01 2.36
CA PHE A 92 19.67 5.72 2.29
C PHE A 92 20.25 6.28 1.01
N GLN A 93 21.46 6.81 1.09
CA GLN A 93 22.23 7.23 -0.06
C GLN A 93 23.41 6.27 -0.23
N VAL A 94 23.48 5.64 -1.41
CA VAL A 94 24.56 4.73 -1.76
C VAL A 94 25.73 5.50 -2.36
N ASP A 95 26.88 4.83 -2.55
CA ASP A 95 28.10 5.47 -3.02
C ASP A 95 27.97 6.14 -4.39
N SER A 96 27.08 5.62 -5.24
CA SER A 96 26.77 6.23 -6.54
C SER A 96 26.06 7.58 -6.45
N GLY A 97 25.58 7.97 -5.26
CA GLY A 97 24.78 9.16 -5.05
C GLY A 97 23.27 8.93 -5.14
N ASP A 98 22.86 7.75 -5.53
CA ASP A 98 21.44 7.40 -5.59
C ASP A 98 20.85 7.31 -4.19
N ARG A 99 19.60 7.75 -4.06
CA ARG A 99 18.83 7.69 -2.82
C ARG A 99 17.70 6.70 -2.95
N MET A 100 17.53 5.89 -1.93
CA MET A 100 16.46 4.88 -1.87
C MET A 100 15.73 5.01 -0.55
N GLU A 101 14.40 5.04 -0.62
CA GLU A 101 13.54 5.07 0.56
C GLU A 101 12.94 3.70 0.81
N PHE A 102 12.97 3.28 2.08
CA PHE A 102 12.41 2.01 2.51
C PHE A 102 11.47 2.21 3.68
N SER A 103 10.43 1.40 3.73
CA SER A 103 9.55 1.29 4.89
C SER A 103 10.19 0.32 5.88
N VAL A 104 10.28 0.73 7.13
CA VAL A 104 10.89 -0.07 8.20
C VAL A 104 9.93 -0.19 9.39
N SER A 105 10.21 -1.16 10.27
CA SER A 105 9.46 -1.29 11.51
C SER A 105 9.81 -0.18 12.49
N GLY A 106 8.95 0.05 13.48
CA GLY A 106 9.22 1.04 14.52
C GLY A 106 10.49 0.72 15.32
N GLN A 107 10.80 -0.55 15.51
CA GLN A 107 12.02 -0.99 16.19
C GLN A 107 13.27 -0.64 15.39
N GLU A 108 13.25 -0.93 14.09
CA GLU A 108 14.35 -0.57 13.19
C GLU A 108 14.53 0.94 13.11
N TYR A 109 13.44 1.68 13.00
CA TYR A 109 13.46 3.13 12.96
C TYR A 109 14.15 3.73 14.19
N GLY A 110 13.85 3.17 15.36
CA GLY A 110 14.45 3.63 16.61
C GLY A 110 15.96 3.35 16.73
N LEU A 111 16.45 2.34 16.02
CA LEU A 111 17.86 1.98 16.02
C LEU A 111 18.68 2.75 14.97
N LEU A 112 18.02 3.36 14.02
CA LEU A 112 18.66 4.07 12.91
C LEU A 112 18.69 5.57 13.20
N ALA A 113 19.82 6.20 12.93
CA ALA A 113 19.99 7.64 13.10
C ALA A 113 20.57 8.26 11.84
N GLU A 114 20.18 9.51 11.56
CA GLU A 114 20.71 10.23 10.42
C GLU A 114 22.25 10.37 10.56
N GLY A 115 22.93 10.09 9.45
CA GLY A 115 24.39 10.09 9.43
C GLY A 115 25.02 8.73 9.66
N ASP A 116 24.24 7.71 10.01
CA ASP A 116 24.76 6.35 10.17
C ASP A 116 25.25 5.82 8.84
N ARG A 117 26.45 5.25 8.85
CA ARG A 117 27.04 4.58 7.68
C ARG A 117 27.20 3.10 7.96
N GLY A 118 27.01 2.30 6.97
CA GLY A 118 27.16 0.86 7.08
C GLY A 118 26.71 0.13 5.85
N LYS A 119 26.44 -1.15 6.02
CA LYS A 119 26.02 -2.04 4.95
C LYS A 119 24.50 -2.19 4.97
N LEU A 120 23.87 -1.76 3.89
CA LEU A 120 22.44 -1.91 3.68
C LEU A 120 22.19 -3.16 2.86
N THR A 121 21.32 -4.04 3.36
CA THR A 121 20.86 -5.23 2.64
C THR A 121 19.40 -5.03 2.28
N PHE A 122 19.09 -5.17 1.00
CA PHE A 122 17.73 -5.01 0.50
C PHE A 122 17.49 -5.96 -0.67
N GLN A 123 16.21 -6.17 -0.93
CA GLN A 123 15.77 -6.99 -2.07
C GLN A 123 14.64 -6.25 -2.78
N GLY A 124 14.94 -5.66 -3.94
CA GLY A 124 13.99 -4.80 -4.64
C GLY A 124 13.63 -3.58 -3.80
N THR A 125 12.37 -3.45 -3.42
CA THR A 125 11.88 -2.37 -2.54
C THR A 125 11.80 -2.79 -1.08
N ARG A 126 12.20 -4.01 -0.76
CA ARG A 126 12.11 -4.57 0.58
C ARG A 126 13.40 -4.32 1.36
N TYR A 127 13.28 -3.67 2.50
CA TYR A 127 14.37 -3.52 3.45
C TYR A 127 14.57 -4.84 4.19
N LEU A 128 15.80 -5.34 4.21
CA LEU A 128 16.16 -6.57 4.92
C LEU A 128 16.97 -6.30 6.17
N GLY A 129 17.85 -5.30 6.16
CA GLY A 129 18.64 -4.96 7.32
C GLY A 129 19.68 -3.92 7.00
N PHE A 130 20.20 -3.30 8.04
CA PHE A 130 21.29 -2.33 7.95
C PHE A 130 22.27 -2.59 9.09
N GLU A 131 23.50 -2.90 8.73
CA GLU A 131 24.57 -3.13 9.69
C GLU A 131 25.43 -1.87 9.77
N ARG A 132 25.29 -1.15 10.87
CA ARG A 132 26.02 0.09 11.08
C ARG A 132 27.52 -0.22 11.28
N GLU A 133 28.35 0.56 10.61
CA GLU A 133 29.78 0.49 10.77
C GLU A 133 30.18 0.93 12.18
N LYS A 134 30.94 0.07 12.88
CA LYS A 134 31.40 0.41 14.21
C LYS A 134 32.61 1.34 14.09
N VAL A 135 32.43 2.56 14.61
CA VAL A 135 33.56 3.47 14.77
C VAL A 135 34.49 2.89 15.83
N LYS A 136 35.70 2.51 15.43
CA LYS A 136 36.71 2.13 16.39
C LYS A 136 37.13 3.36 17.21
N ARG A 137 36.71 3.39 18.45
CA ARG A 137 37.30 4.34 19.41
C ARG A 137 38.70 3.86 19.74
N THR A 138 39.66 4.56 19.24
CA THR A 138 41.03 4.44 19.72
C THR A 138 41.18 5.26 20.98
#